data_9d6933d1e2463ff9eceddb1ac3ab3817
#
_entry.id   9d6933d1e2463ff9eceddb1ac3ab3817
#
_cell.length_a   1.000
_cell.length_b   1.000
_cell.length_c   1.000
_cell.angle_alpha   90.00
_cell.angle_beta   90.00
_cell.angle_gamma   90.00
#
_symmetry.space_group_name_H-M   'P 1'
#
loop_
_entity.id
_entity.type
_entity.pdbx_description
1 polymer ?
#
loop_
_entity_poly.entity_id
_entity_poly.type
_entity_poly.pdbx_seq_one_letter_code
_entity_poly.pdbx_strand_id
1 'polypeptide(L)'
;METKAHVLLVGLEPEIVDYSKSPVPGLTAAKVRAAVEADSAKLQSLGYSVKSLYVDDGKTAEVALAHALATARYDCIMIGAGLRIVPPYFRLFEKLINVVHQRALASTKICFNTTPMDTAEAVQRWV
;
A
#
# COMPACT_ATOMS: atom_id res chain seq x y z
N MET A 1 23.61 2.75 -10.19
CA MET A 1 22.39 3.16 -10.90
C MET A 1 21.50 3.97 -9.99
N GLU A 2 21.04 5.11 -10.46
CA GLU A 2 20.18 5.96 -9.63
C GLU A 2 18.80 5.33 -9.41
N THR A 3 18.28 5.51 -8.21
CA THR A 3 16.91 5.10 -7.90
C THR A 3 15.92 6.01 -8.61
N LYS A 4 14.99 5.43 -9.36
CA LYS A 4 13.97 6.17 -10.10
C LYS A 4 13.02 6.92 -9.17
N ALA A 5 12.54 6.25 -8.12
CA ALA A 5 11.70 6.82 -7.08
C ALA A 5 11.66 5.89 -5.87
N HIS A 6 11.34 6.46 -4.72
CA HIS A 6 11.14 5.70 -3.48
C HIS A 6 9.64 5.50 -3.25
N VAL A 7 9.22 4.25 -3.15
CA VAL A 7 7.80 3.86 -3.09
C VAL A 7 7.51 3.12 -1.79
N LEU A 8 6.43 3.51 -1.12
CA LEU A 8 5.87 2.79 0.01
C LEU A 8 4.55 2.13 -0.41
N LEU A 9 4.48 0.82 -0.24
CA LEU A 9 3.25 0.06 -0.47
C LEU A 9 2.60 -0.22 0.88
N VAL A 10 1.41 0.32 1.10
CA VAL A 10 0.67 0.17 2.37
C VAL A 10 -0.55 -0.71 2.14
N GLY A 11 -0.68 -1.76 2.92
CA GLY A 11 -1.82 -2.67 2.84
C GLY A 11 -2.11 -3.35 4.17
N LEU A 12 -3.28 -3.98 4.26
CA LEU A 12 -3.60 -4.84 5.40
C LEU A 12 -2.72 -6.07 5.39
N GLU A 13 -2.35 -6.53 6.56
CA GLU A 13 -1.76 -7.86 6.73
C GLU A 13 -2.67 -8.88 6.05
N PRO A 14 -2.21 -9.60 5.01
CA PRO A 14 -3.11 -10.45 4.22
C PRO A 14 -3.88 -11.50 5.02
N GLU A 15 -3.29 -11.99 6.12
CA GLU A 15 -3.89 -13.04 6.94
C GLU A 15 -5.06 -12.56 7.80
N ILE A 16 -5.23 -11.25 8.01
CA ILE A 16 -6.34 -10.74 8.83
C ILE A 16 -7.54 -10.26 8.01
N VAL A 17 -7.42 -10.22 6.69
CA VAL A 17 -8.50 -9.73 5.81
C VAL A 17 -9.65 -10.72 5.78
N ASP A 18 -10.87 -10.21 5.92
CA ASP A 18 -12.08 -11.00 5.71
C ASP A 18 -12.40 -11.05 4.22
N TYR A 19 -11.88 -12.07 3.54
CA TYR A 19 -12.04 -12.21 2.09
C TYR A 19 -13.49 -12.51 1.67
N SER A 20 -14.34 -12.96 2.60
CA SER A 20 -15.77 -13.16 2.30
C SER A 20 -16.49 -11.84 1.98
N LYS A 21 -15.93 -10.73 2.44
CA LYS A 21 -16.49 -9.38 2.22
C LYS A 21 -15.80 -8.62 1.10
N SER A 22 -14.81 -9.23 0.46
CA SER A 22 -14.12 -8.61 -0.67
C SER A 22 -14.97 -8.70 -1.94
N PRO A 23 -15.08 -7.61 -2.72
CA PRO A 23 -15.74 -7.65 -4.03
C PRO A 23 -14.90 -8.36 -5.10
N VAL A 24 -13.62 -8.64 -4.81
CA VAL A 24 -12.75 -9.37 -5.75
C VAL A 24 -12.86 -10.86 -5.44
N PRO A 25 -13.40 -11.68 -6.36
CA PRO A 25 -13.61 -13.10 -6.09
C PRO A 25 -12.30 -13.89 -6.08
N GLY A 26 -12.27 -14.94 -5.27
CA GLY A 26 -11.18 -15.91 -5.28
C GLY A 26 -9.89 -15.47 -4.62
N LEU A 27 -9.84 -14.31 -3.95
CA LEU A 27 -8.65 -13.89 -3.24
C LEU A 27 -8.43 -14.71 -1.97
N THR A 28 -7.15 -14.98 -1.70
CA THR A 28 -6.67 -15.58 -0.45
C THR A 28 -5.47 -14.79 0.04
N ALA A 29 -5.09 -14.96 1.30
CA ALA A 29 -3.89 -14.33 1.84
C ALA A 29 -2.65 -14.67 1.01
N ALA A 30 -2.49 -15.93 0.62
CA ALA A 30 -1.35 -16.36 -0.19
C ALA A 30 -1.32 -15.68 -1.56
N LYS A 31 -2.47 -15.54 -2.22
CA LYS A 31 -2.57 -14.87 -3.53
C LYS A 31 -2.25 -13.38 -3.43
N VAL A 32 -2.75 -12.71 -2.40
CA VAL A 32 -2.47 -11.30 -2.17
C VAL A 32 -0.99 -11.08 -1.92
N ARG A 33 -0.39 -11.87 -1.05
CA ARG A 33 1.03 -11.76 -0.73
C ARG A 33 1.90 -12.01 -1.96
N ALA A 34 1.58 -13.03 -2.74
CA ALA A 34 2.30 -13.35 -3.97
C ALA A 34 2.20 -12.21 -5.00
N ALA A 35 1.01 -11.61 -5.14
CA ALA A 35 0.81 -10.49 -6.06
C ALA A 35 1.62 -9.25 -5.65
N VAL A 36 1.63 -8.92 -4.36
CA VAL A 36 2.40 -7.79 -3.84
C VAL A 36 3.91 -8.02 -4.05
N GLU A 37 4.39 -9.22 -3.76
CA GLU A 37 5.80 -9.57 -3.95
C GLU A 37 6.20 -9.50 -5.43
N ALA A 38 5.36 -10.01 -6.33
CA ALA A 38 5.62 -9.97 -7.76
C ALA A 38 5.69 -8.53 -8.28
N ASP A 39 4.76 -7.68 -7.88
CA ASP A 39 4.75 -6.28 -8.31
C ASP A 39 5.88 -5.48 -7.67
N SER A 40 6.23 -5.77 -6.43
CA SER A 40 7.39 -5.17 -5.78
C SER A 40 8.69 -5.52 -6.54
N ALA A 41 8.86 -6.79 -6.90
CA ALA A 41 10.01 -7.23 -7.69
C ALA A 41 10.04 -6.56 -9.08
N LYS A 42 8.88 -6.44 -9.72
CA LYS A 42 8.76 -5.75 -11.00
C LYS A 42 9.21 -4.29 -10.89
N LEU A 43 8.73 -3.56 -9.89
CA LEU A 43 9.11 -2.18 -9.66
C LEU A 43 10.61 -2.05 -9.39
N GLN A 44 11.17 -2.95 -8.57
CA GLN A 44 12.60 -2.96 -8.30
C GLN A 44 13.42 -3.18 -9.57
N SER A 45 12.97 -4.09 -10.45
CA SER A 45 13.63 -4.33 -11.73
C SER A 45 13.60 -3.13 -12.67
N LEU A 46 12.61 -2.24 -12.47
CA LEU A 46 12.47 -1.01 -13.24
C LEU A 46 13.22 0.18 -12.62
N GLY A 47 13.93 -0.04 -11.52
CA GLY A 47 14.74 0.99 -10.87
C GLY A 47 14.12 1.69 -9.67
N TYR A 48 12.92 1.28 -9.23
CA TYR A 48 12.29 1.83 -8.02
C TYR A 48 12.88 1.19 -6.76
N SER A 49 12.97 1.99 -5.69
CA SER A 49 13.18 1.47 -4.35
C SER A 49 11.81 1.25 -3.71
N VAL A 50 11.51 0.05 -3.26
CA VAL A 50 10.19 -0.33 -2.79
C VAL A 50 10.26 -0.85 -1.37
N LYS A 51 9.39 -0.33 -0.51
CA LYS A 51 9.18 -0.84 0.83
C LYS A 51 7.71 -1.18 1.01
N SER A 52 7.42 -2.33 1.59
CA SER A 52 6.06 -2.74 1.92
C SER A 52 5.81 -2.54 3.41
N LEU A 53 4.65 -1.98 3.74
CA LEU A 53 4.17 -1.84 5.10
C LEU A 53 2.82 -2.53 5.21
N TYR A 54 2.79 -3.65 5.92
CA TYR A 54 1.55 -4.32 6.26
C TYR A 54 1.07 -3.83 7.62
N VAL A 55 -0.19 -3.44 7.69
CA VAL A 55 -0.78 -2.89 8.91
C VAL A 55 -1.88 -3.79 9.45
N ASP A 56 -2.15 -3.69 10.75
CA ASP A 56 -3.26 -4.40 11.39
C ASP A 56 -4.60 -3.70 11.12
N ASP A 57 -5.66 -4.17 11.75
CA ASP A 57 -7.03 -3.68 11.54
C ASP A 57 -7.38 -2.43 12.36
N GLY A 58 -6.39 -1.68 12.82
CA GLY A 58 -6.60 -0.37 13.40
C GLY A 58 -5.93 -0.07 14.73
N LYS A 59 -5.39 -1.07 15.44
CA LYS A 59 -4.78 -0.82 16.75
C LYS A 59 -3.45 -0.10 16.68
N THR A 60 -2.58 -0.50 15.74
CA THR A 60 -1.24 0.08 15.59
C THR A 60 -1.01 0.66 14.20
N ALA A 61 -1.99 0.57 13.30
CA ALA A 61 -1.82 0.95 11.90
C ALA A 61 -1.37 2.40 11.71
N GLU A 62 -2.03 3.34 12.39
CA GLU A 62 -1.70 4.76 12.27
C GLU A 62 -0.28 5.05 12.78
N VAL A 63 0.10 4.44 13.91
CA VAL A 63 1.43 4.61 14.50
C VAL A 63 2.49 4.03 13.57
N ALA A 64 2.24 2.84 13.01
CA ALA A 64 3.17 2.19 12.10
C ALA A 64 3.40 3.03 10.83
N LEU A 65 2.33 3.58 10.25
CA LEU A 65 2.45 4.43 9.08
C LEU A 65 3.17 5.75 9.41
N ALA A 66 2.81 6.40 10.51
CA ALA A 66 3.47 7.62 10.95
C ALA A 66 4.96 7.40 11.17
N HIS A 67 5.34 6.28 11.78
CA HIS A 67 6.73 5.91 11.98
C HIS A 67 7.47 5.71 10.65
N ALA A 68 6.85 5.01 9.70
CA ALA A 68 7.44 4.81 8.38
C ALA A 68 7.71 6.15 7.68
N LEU A 69 6.77 7.10 7.78
CA LEU A 69 6.91 8.41 7.16
C LEU A 69 7.91 9.32 7.90
N ALA A 70 8.17 9.05 9.18
CA ALA A 70 9.17 9.78 9.95
C ALA A 70 10.60 9.30 9.67
N THR A 71 10.76 8.03 9.27
CA THR A 71 12.08 7.40 9.12
C THR A 71 12.62 7.43 7.69
N ALA A 72 11.77 7.72 6.70
CA ALA A 72 12.19 7.78 5.30
C ALA A 72 11.28 8.72 4.51
N ARG A 73 11.78 9.19 3.39
CA ARG A 73 11.01 10.02 2.44
C ARG A 73 10.58 9.14 1.27
N TYR A 74 9.33 9.30 0.86
CA TYR A 74 8.76 8.55 -0.26
C TYR A 74 8.26 9.52 -1.34
N ASP A 75 8.49 9.15 -2.58
CA ASP A 75 7.98 9.90 -3.75
C ASP A 75 6.55 9.49 -4.05
N CYS A 76 6.18 8.26 -3.71
CA CYS A 76 4.85 7.73 -3.95
C CYS A 76 4.45 6.79 -2.81
N ILE A 77 3.22 6.93 -2.35
CA ILE A 77 2.61 6.03 -1.37
C ILE A 77 1.40 5.39 -2.03
N MET A 78 1.41 4.07 -2.19
CA MET A 78 0.29 3.30 -2.70
C MET A 78 -0.50 2.71 -1.53
N ILE A 79 -1.80 2.97 -1.50
CA ILE A 79 -2.70 2.40 -0.49
C ILE A 79 -3.49 1.26 -1.12
N GLY A 80 -3.40 0.08 -0.53
CA GLY A 80 -3.96 -1.14 -1.08
C GLY A 80 -5.49 -1.17 -1.16
N ALA A 81 -5.99 -1.83 -2.19
CA ALA A 81 -7.43 -1.93 -2.45
C ALA A 81 -8.21 -2.56 -1.28
N GLY A 82 -7.62 -3.51 -0.56
CA GLY A 82 -8.28 -4.15 0.58
C GLY A 82 -8.69 -3.16 1.66
N LEU A 83 -7.92 -2.11 1.88
CA LEU A 83 -8.27 -1.05 2.81
C LEU A 83 -9.46 -0.21 2.32
N ARG A 84 -9.56 -0.01 1.02
CA ARG A 84 -10.51 0.92 0.41
C ARG A 84 -11.83 0.27 0.06
N ILE A 85 -11.82 -0.96 -0.47
CA ILE A 85 -12.99 -1.59 -1.06
C ILE A 85 -13.61 -2.71 -0.21
N VAL A 86 -12.92 -3.19 0.82
CA VAL A 86 -13.50 -4.16 1.76
C VAL A 86 -14.19 -3.38 2.88
N PRO A 87 -15.54 -3.42 2.98
CA PRO A 87 -16.30 -2.49 3.81
C PRO A 87 -15.85 -2.32 5.26
N PRO A 88 -15.51 -3.39 6.02
CA PRO A 88 -15.08 -3.21 7.42
C PRO A 88 -13.85 -2.33 7.62
N TYR A 89 -13.04 -2.12 6.57
CA TYR A 89 -11.76 -1.42 6.68
C TYR A 89 -11.81 0.02 6.17
N PHE A 90 -12.99 0.50 5.75
CA PHE A 90 -13.12 1.85 5.19
C PHE A 90 -12.66 2.95 6.17
N ARG A 91 -13.05 2.84 7.44
CA ARG A 91 -12.65 3.84 8.44
C ARG A 91 -11.14 3.83 8.70
N LEU A 92 -10.53 2.66 8.68
CA LEU A 92 -9.08 2.56 8.76
C LEU A 92 -8.43 3.22 7.55
N PHE A 93 -8.94 2.97 6.36
CA PHE A 93 -8.47 3.64 5.15
C PHE A 93 -8.49 5.17 5.31
N GLU A 94 -9.60 5.72 5.80
CA GLU A 94 -9.74 7.15 6.04
C GLU A 94 -8.69 7.67 7.04
N LYS A 95 -8.47 6.96 8.13
CA LYS A 95 -7.44 7.32 9.10
C LYS A 95 -6.03 7.32 8.50
N LEU A 96 -5.72 6.32 7.70
CA LEU A 96 -4.41 6.22 7.05
C LEU A 96 -4.19 7.33 6.04
N ILE A 97 -5.22 7.69 5.27
CA ILE A 97 -5.13 8.83 4.35
C ILE A 97 -4.81 10.12 5.12
N ASN A 98 -5.42 10.32 6.28
CA ASN A 98 -5.14 11.51 7.09
C ASN A 98 -3.72 11.49 7.68
N VAL A 99 -3.19 10.34 8.04
CA VAL A 99 -1.78 10.23 8.46
C VAL A 99 -0.87 10.64 7.30
N VAL A 100 -1.12 10.14 6.10
CA VAL A 100 -0.34 10.52 4.92
C VAL A 100 -0.43 12.02 4.66
N HIS A 101 -1.63 12.58 4.71
CA HIS A 101 -1.85 14.01 4.50
C HIS A 101 -1.06 14.87 5.49
N GLN A 102 -0.99 14.46 6.74
CA GLN A 102 -0.32 15.21 7.80
C GLN A 102 1.20 15.01 7.82
N ARG A 103 1.68 13.83 7.43
CA ARG A 103 3.07 13.40 7.67
C ARG A 103 3.90 13.27 6.42
N ALA A 104 3.31 13.04 5.26
CA ALA A 104 4.06 12.92 4.01
C ALA A 104 4.49 14.30 3.50
N LEU A 105 5.50 14.32 2.62
CA LEU A 105 5.89 15.54 1.93
C LEU A 105 4.76 16.00 1.01
N ALA A 106 4.64 17.31 0.82
CA ALA A 106 3.65 17.87 -0.11
C ALA A 106 3.83 17.33 -1.54
N SER A 107 5.06 16.99 -1.92
CA SER A 107 5.38 16.45 -3.25
C SER A 107 5.11 14.95 -3.39
N THR A 108 4.87 14.23 -2.28
CA THR A 108 4.58 12.80 -2.33
C THR A 108 3.27 12.53 -3.04
N LYS A 109 3.29 11.65 -4.04
CA LYS A 109 2.08 11.21 -4.73
C LYS A 109 1.40 10.12 -3.92
N ILE A 110 0.07 10.14 -3.94
CA ILE A 110 -0.75 9.07 -3.34
C ILE A 110 -1.43 8.35 -4.50
N CYS A 111 -1.34 7.04 -4.53
CA CYS A 111 -2.00 6.25 -5.56
C CYS A 111 -2.71 5.04 -4.96
N PHE A 112 -3.56 4.43 -5.77
CA PHE A 112 -4.41 3.33 -5.36
C PHE A 112 -4.39 2.26 -6.44
N ASN A 113 -4.21 1.01 -6.04
CA ASN A 113 -4.47 -0.10 -6.94
C ASN A 113 -5.98 -0.42 -6.92
N THR A 114 -6.46 -1.16 -7.90
CA THR A 114 -7.84 -1.61 -7.97
C THR A 114 -7.99 -3.03 -7.42
N THR A 115 -6.94 -3.81 -7.55
CA THR A 115 -6.79 -5.15 -6.98
C THR A 115 -5.32 -5.32 -6.58
N PRO A 116 -4.96 -6.40 -5.85
CA PRO A 116 -3.56 -6.65 -5.54
C PRO A 116 -2.66 -6.85 -6.78
N MET A 117 -3.25 -7.14 -7.93
CA MET A 117 -2.52 -7.49 -9.15
C MET A 117 -2.12 -6.29 -10.03
N ASP A 118 -2.58 -5.06 -9.71
CA ASP A 118 -2.23 -3.87 -10.50
C ASP A 118 -1.44 -2.81 -9.70
N THR A 119 -0.71 -3.25 -8.67
CA THR A 119 0.07 -2.37 -7.80
C THR A 119 1.18 -1.63 -8.58
N ALA A 120 1.95 -2.33 -9.39
CA ALA A 120 3.02 -1.70 -10.17
C ALA A 120 2.47 -0.66 -11.15
N GLU A 121 1.36 -0.98 -11.80
CA GLU A 121 0.68 -0.06 -12.72
C GLU A 121 0.21 1.21 -11.99
N ALA A 122 -0.35 1.06 -10.79
CA ALA A 122 -0.79 2.19 -9.97
C ALA A 122 0.36 3.15 -9.67
N VAL A 123 1.51 2.62 -9.26
CA VAL A 123 2.71 3.41 -8.98
C VAL A 123 3.22 4.12 -10.24
N GLN A 124 3.28 3.41 -11.35
CA GLN A 124 3.82 3.93 -12.60
C GLN A 124 2.97 5.04 -13.24
N ARG A 125 1.70 5.18 -12.83
CA ARG A 125 0.89 6.32 -13.26
C ARG A 125 1.41 7.66 -12.72
N TRP A 126 2.17 7.64 -11.62
CA TRP A 126 2.54 8.86 -10.89
C TRP A 126 4.03 9.12 -10.82
N VAL A 127 4.83 8.10 -10.83
CA VAL A 127 6.28 8.18 -10.73
C VAL A 127 6.96 7.17 -11.65
#